data_2a761a8a0455d8176915094cf175663b
#
_entry.id   2a761a8a0455d8176915094cf175663b
#
_cell.length_a   1.000
_cell.length_b   1.000
_cell.length_c   1.000
_cell.angle_alpha   90.00
_cell.angle_beta   90.00
_cell.angle_gamma   90.00
#
_symmetry.space_group_name_H-M   'P 1'
#
loop_
_entity.id
_entity.type
_entity.pdbx_description
1 polymer ?
#
loop_
_entity_poly.entity_id
_entity_poly.type
_entity_poly.pdbx_seq_one_letter_code
_entity_poly.pdbx_strand_id
1 'polypeptide(L)'
;MDRPETAAADKPSAAARVRTLRRWRMPDRGTFVMAAIILTIGFYLIYPVALILGLSFNTNPHFFIGERSWGLENWRVAFAEPKIPVALWNTVWLWGISVLVSIPLSVTVAWLLARSRLPGSRVLELFYWISYVTPGGLIAWIYLLDPQIGIANKLLELLPFIDRGPFNVYSIPGIIFVNVVGGASATSVMILTPIFRNMDSALEEAARMAGAGSLRTMMRVTLPIMVSPIALLFALQLLRMFQSFERELILGTPIGFFVYSTLIFHQVRLYDPPQYGQAVALASLTLVLIAFIIPLQRWILTRRRYTTVSGSFRPGLVDLGRWKWPAFAFVISDHVITVFTLLVLIAGSFMTRIGYFNIDPVFTLLHWKFVLADPLFLTGLRTTLILAMASGILSPLLFALIAYTLVRTRWRFRIVLDGIIWTSGAIPGMLTGLGLLLMFLWTPGLSFLFGSIGALIIVVVLQGNTTGVNLIKGNIVQIGYDMEDASRVSGAGWLRTFFTIWLRLMAPVLVLIGLFNFNIAANTTASIILLASRETTTLSLVILEWLLGIVDRRGPAGVVQIILGSITFFTALGARQLALRLGLRHQ
;
A
#
# COMPACT_ATOMS: atom_id res chain seq x y z
N MET A 1 8.87 71.28 44.63
CA MET A 1 9.55 71.99 43.52
C MET A 1 10.16 70.86 42.66
N ASP A 2 9.69 70.67 41.62
CA ASP A 2 9.39 70.73 40.30
C ASP A 2 8.89 69.40 39.68
N ARG A 3 7.80 69.49 38.96
CA ARG A 3 7.25 68.39 38.14
C ARG A 3 8.00 68.32 36.83
N PRO A 4 8.28 67.16 36.22
CA PRO A 4 8.55 67.08 34.80
C PRO A 4 7.26 66.82 34.02
N GLU A 5 7.27 67.46 32.88
CA GLU A 5 6.26 67.56 31.84
C GLU A 5 5.79 66.24 31.22
N THR A 6 4.51 66.24 30.92
CA THR A 6 3.82 65.25 30.12
C THR A 6 4.30 65.21 28.69
N ALA A 7 4.94 64.10 28.26
CA ALA A 7 5.21 63.82 26.86
C ALA A 7 3.92 63.42 26.14
N ALA A 8 3.52 64.26 25.20
CA ALA A 8 2.40 64.04 24.29
C ALA A 8 2.60 62.78 23.46
N ALA A 9 1.66 61.85 23.54
CA ALA A 9 1.58 60.68 22.66
C ALA A 9 1.33 61.14 21.22
N ASP A 10 2.32 60.95 20.39
CA ASP A 10 2.27 61.19 18.94
C ASP A 10 1.27 60.22 18.29
N LYS A 11 0.14 60.75 17.84
CA LYS A 11 -0.88 59.99 17.09
C LYS A 11 -0.29 59.70 15.70
N PRO A 12 -0.19 58.43 15.24
CA PRO A 12 0.27 58.13 13.91
C PRO A 12 -0.65 58.79 12.87
N SER A 13 -0.04 59.55 11.98
CA SER A 13 -0.68 60.32 10.93
C SER A 13 -1.55 59.45 10.01
N ALA A 14 -2.68 60.05 9.57
CA ALA A 14 -3.65 59.42 8.69
C ALA A 14 -3.12 59.00 7.28
N ALA A 15 -1.83 59.25 7.01
CA ALA A 15 -1.18 58.91 5.76
C ALA A 15 -0.74 57.43 5.62
N ALA A 16 -0.78 56.62 6.68
CA ALA A 16 -0.36 55.21 6.64
C ALA A 16 -1.48 54.20 6.32
N ARG A 17 -2.68 54.66 6.03
CA ARG A 17 -3.74 53.81 5.47
C ARG A 17 -3.67 53.78 3.94
N VAL A 18 -2.54 53.45 3.36
CA VAL A 18 -2.48 53.02 1.96
C VAL A 18 -3.22 51.67 1.91
N ARG A 19 -4.50 51.70 1.58
CA ARG A 19 -5.24 50.54 1.04
C ARG A 19 -4.40 50.01 -0.10
N THR A 20 -3.64 48.94 0.16
CA THR A 20 -3.10 48.08 -0.88
C THR A 20 -4.29 47.53 -1.64
N LEU A 21 -4.72 48.28 -2.67
CA LEU A 21 -5.57 47.76 -3.70
C LEU A 21 -4.86 46.50 -4.19
N ARG A 22 -5.47 45.36 -3.85
CA ARG A 22 -5.02 44.04 -4.25
C ARG A 22 -5.09 44.00 -5.77
N ARG A 23 -4.02 44.50 -6.42
CA ARG A 23 -3.86 44.34 -7.86
C ARG A 23 -3.95 42.86 -8.14
N TRP A 24 -4.98 42.45 -8.84
CA TRP A 24 -5.10 41.12 -9.45
C TRP A 24 -3.88 41.00 -10.39
N ARG A 25 -2.77 40.50 -9.85
CA ARG A 25 -1.66 40.06 -10.70
C ARG A 25 -2.21 38.88 -11.49
N MET A 26 -2.22 38.98 -12.82
CA MET A 26 -2.46 37.85 -13.71
C MET A 26 -1.61 36.68 -13.20
N PRO A 27 -2.20 35.48 -13.04
CA PRO A 27 -1.45 34.33 -12.55
C PRO A 27 -0.26 34.10 -13.48
N ASP A 28 0.94 34.00 -12.90
CA ASP A 28 2.16 33.65 -13.62
C ASP A 28 1.92 32.31 -14.36
N ARG A 29 2.59 32.13 -15.53
CA ARG A 29 2.49 30.88 -16.33
C ARG A 29 2.64 29.62 -15.47
N GLY A 30 3.50 29.66 -14.45
CA GLY A 30 3.66 28.57 -13.48
C GLY A 30 2.42 28.29 -12.63
N THR A 31 1.70 29.33 -12.23
CA THR A 31 0.43 29.19 -11.47
C THR A 31 -0.66 28.55 -12.33
N PHE A 32 -0.70 28.88 -13.63
CA PHE A 32 -1.67 28.27 -14.56
C PHE A 32 -1.37 26.78 -14.78
N VAL A 33 -0.11 26.41 -15.00
CA VAL A 33 0.31 25.00 -15.14
C VAL A 33 -0.01 24.22 -13.87
N MET A 34 0.30 24.78 -12.69
CA MET A 34 -0.06 24.15 -11.41
C MET A 34 -1.57 23.94 -11.28
N ALA A 35 -2.35 24.96 -11.56
CA ALA A 35 -3.81 24.86 -11.48
C ALA A 35 -4.36 23.78 -12.45
N ALA A 36 -3.85 23.72 -13.67
CA ALA A 36 -4.24 22.70 -14.64
C ALA A 36 -3.92 21.29 -14.15
N ILE A 37 -2.71 21.06 -13.62
CA ILE A 37 -2.32 19.74 -13.07
C ILE A 37 -3.19 19.36 -11.89
N ILE A 38 -3.45 20.28 -10.97
CA ILE A 38 -4.29 20.03 -9.79
C ILE A 38 -5.73 19.74 -10.19
N LEU A 39 -6.28 20.47 -11.16
CA LEU A 39 -7.62 20.21 -11.69
C LEU A 39 -7.68 18.83 -12.35
N THR A 40 -6.66 18.46 -13.13
CA THR A 40 -6.59 17.15 -13.77
C THR A 40 -6.51 16.03 -12.73
N ILE A 41 -5.63 16.15 -11.73
CA ILE A 41 -5.50 15.16 -10.66
C ILE A 41 -6.79 15.10 -9.82
N GLY A 42 -7.34 16.26 -9.45
CA GLY A 42 -8.60 16.35 -8.73
C GLY A 42 -9.75 15.69 -9.49
N PHE A 43 -9.80 15.91 -10.80
CA PHE A 43 -10.79 15.26 -11.67
C PHE A 43 -10.65 13.74 -11.60
N TYR A 44 -9.48 13.17 -11.82
CA TYR A 44 -9.27 11.72 -11.78
C TYR A 44 -9.42 11.09 -10.38
N LEU A 45 -9.32 11.85 -9.30
CA LEU A 45 -9.49 11.34 -7.95
C LEU A 45 -10.90 11.55 -7.38
N ILE A 46 -11.54 12.70 -7.68
CA ILE A 46 -12.84 13.06 -7.09
C ILE A 46 -14.00 12.60 -7.97
N TYR A 47 -13.90 12.80 -9.29
CA TYR A 47 -15.01 12.52 -10.20
C TYR A 47 -15.43 11.05 -10.22
N PRO A 48 -14.51 10.04 -10.21
CA PRO A 48 -14.90 8.64 -10.06
C PRO A 48 -15.67 8.36 -8.77
N VAL A 49 -15.28 8.98 -7.66
CA VAL A 49 -15.97 8.85 -6.36
C VAL A 49 -17.38 9.47 -6.43
N ALA A 50 -17.49 10.65 -7.03
CA ALA A 50 -18.78 11.30 -7.24
C ALA A 50 -19.71 10.47 -8.15
N LEU A 51 -19.16 9.82 -9.19
CA LEU A 51 -19.91 8.92 -10.05
C LEU A 51 -20.40 7.69 -9.29
N ILE A 52 -19.55 7.05 -8.47
CA ILE A 52 -19.99 5.92 -7.63
C ILE A 52 -21.17 6.35 -6.76
N LEU A 53 -21.05 7.47 -6.03
CA LEU A 53 -22.11 7.95 -5.15
C LEU A 53 -23.38 8.32 -5.92
N GLY A 54 -23.25 9.04 -7.03
CA GLY A 54 -24.40 9.48 -7.84
C GLY A 54 -25.09 8.30 -8.53
N LEU A 55 -24.32 7.43 -9.20
CA LEU A 55 -24.89 6.32 -9.97
C LEU A 55 -25.39 5.16 -9.10
N SER A 56 -25.14 5.16 -7.80
CA SER A 56 -25.78 4.21 -6.88
C SER A 56 -27.31 4.33 -6.85
N PHE A 57 -27.83 5.48 -7.27
CA PHE A 57 -29.25 5.75 -7.39
C PHE A 57 -29.80 5.51 -8.82
N ASN A 58 -28.96 5.11 -9.78
CA ASN A 58 -29.40 4.78 -11.12
C ASN A 58 -30.02 3.37 -11.16
N THR A 59 -31.33 3.29 -11.31
CA THR A 59 -32.10 2.03 -11.29
C THR A 59 -32.39 1.47 -12.68
N ASN A 60 -31.78 2.04 -13.73
CA ASN A 60 -31.94 1.52 -15.09
C ASN A 60 -31.36 0.09 -15.19
N PRO A 61 -32.14 -0.91 -15.66
CA PRO A 61 -31.64 -2.29 -15.86
C PRO A 61 -30.47 -2.34 -16.86
N HIS A 62 -30.49 -1.50 -17.88
CA HIS A 62 -29.40 -1.32 -18.83
C HIS A 62 -28.49 -0.19 -18.39
N PHE A 63 -27.76 -0.39 -17.31
CA PHE A 63 -27.04 0.60 -16.52
C PHE A 63 -26.32 1.70 -17.32
N PHE A 64 -25.75 1.38 -18.49
CA PHE A 64 -25.01 2.31 -19.34
C PHE A 64 -25.81 2.85 -20.54
N ILE A 65 -26.98 2.27 -20.85
CA ILE A 65 -27.74 2.54 -22.07
C ILE A 65 -29.19 2.88 -21.72
N GLY A 66 -29.80 3.82 -22.44
CA GLY A 66 -31.20 4.19 -22.29
C GLY A 66 -31.46 5.37 -21.35
N GLU A 67 -32.74 5.60 -21.04
CA GLU A 67 -33.17 6.69 -20.17
C GLU A 67 -32.79 6.42 -18.71
N ARG A 68 -32.42 7.47 -18.00
CA ARG A 68 -32.02 7.40 -16.59
C ARG A 68 -33.27 7.31 -15.72
N SER A 69 -33.34 6.24 -14.95
CA SER A 69 -34.29 6.11 -13.85
C SER A 69 -33.58 6.26 -12.52
N TRP A 70 -34.09 7.11 -11.65
CA TRP A 70 -33.45 7.40 -10.35
C TRP A 70 -34.35 6.88 -9.24
N GLY A 71 -33.76 6.11 -8.31
CA GLY A 71 -34.46 5.51 -7.19
C GLY A 71 -33.54 4.84 -6.18
N LEU A 72 -34.13 4.22 -5.18
CA LEU A 72 -33.43 3.49 -4.11
C LEU A 72 -33.42 1.98 -4.32
N GLU A 73 -33.85 1.48 -5.47
CA GLU A 73 -34.00 0.03 -5.69
C GLU A 73 -32.68 -0.71 -5.56
N ASN A 74 -31.57 -0.19 -6.12
CA ASN A 74 -30.25 -0.80 -5.95
C ASN A 74 -29.84 -0.93 -4.47
N TRP A 75 -30.16 0.08 -3.67
CA TRP A 75 -29.91 0.07 -2.23
C TRP A 75 -30.83 -0.93 -1.51
N ARG A 76 -32.11 -0.97 -1.89
CA ARG A 76 -33.08 -1.90 -1.31
C ARG A 76 -32.68 -3.33 -1.57
N VAL A 77 -32.35 -3.67 -2.83
CA VAL A 77 -31.87 -5.00 -3.21
C VAL A 77 -30.56 -5.32 -2.52
N ALA A 78 -29.61 -4.36 -2.48
CA ALA A 78 -28.35 -4.56 -1.79
C ALA A 78 -28.54 -4.86 -0.30
N PHE A 79 -29.41 -4.13 0.41
CA PHE A 79 -29.67 -4.41 1.82
C PHE A 79 -30.53 -5.66 2.08
N ALA A 80 -31.31 -6.10 1.09
CA ALA A 80 -32.08 -7.34 1.17
C ALA A 80 -31.24 -8.62 0.93
N GLU A 81 -30.06 -8.48 0.29
CA GLU A 81 -29.17 -9.61 -0.02
C GLU A 81 -28.49 -10.12 1.26
N PRO A 82 -28.77 -11.37 1.71
CA PRO A 82 -28.25 -11.91 2.97
C PRO A 82 -26.71 -12.02 3.01
N LYS A 83 -26.06 -12.10 1.84
CA LYS A 83 -24.59 -12.21 1.75
C LYS A 83 -23.87 -10.93 2.15
N ILE A 84 -24.53 -9.75 2.06
CA ILE A 84 -23.88 -8.45 2.29
C ILE A 84 -23.50 -8.24 3.76
N PRO A 85 -24.42 -8.38 4.74
CA PRO A 85 -24.05 -8.25 6.15
C PRO A 85 -23.03 -9.31 6.57
N VAL A 86 -23.09 -10.51 6.00
CA VAL A 86 -22.10 -11.57 6.24
C VAL A 86 -20.73 -11.16 5.70
N ALA A 87 -20.64 -10.64 4.47
CA ALA A 87 -19.39 -10.20 3.87
C ALA A 87 -18.79 -8.99 4.60
N LEU A 88 -19.62 -8.05 5.06
CA LEU A 88 -19.18 -6.94 5.93
C LEU A 88 -18.59 -7.46 7.24
N TRP A 89 -19.31 -8.37 7.89
CA TRP A 89 -18.84 -8.99 9.13
C TRP A 89 -17.53 -9.76 8.90
N ASN A 90 -17.46 -10.56 7.84
CA ASN A 90 -16.25 -11.28 7.44
C ASN A 90 -15.07 -10.32 7.23
N THR A 91 -15.29 -9.17 6.61
CA THR A 91 -14.25 -8.15 6.41
C THR A 91 -13.73 -7.61 7.73
N VAL A 92 -14.65 -7.24 8.64
CA VAL A 92 -14.29 -6.63 9.93
C VAL A 92 -13.55 -7.60 10.84
N TRP A 93 -14.08 -8.81 11.01
CA TRP A 93 -13.47 -9.74 11.94
C TRP A 93 -12.19 -10.38 11.39
N LEU A 94 -12.13 -10.69 10.08
CA LEU A 94 -10.90 -11.19 9.44
C LEU A 94 -9.76 -10.17 9.58
N TRP A 95 -10.06 -8.89 9.30
CA TRP A 95 -9.13 -7.80 9.54
C TRP A 95 -8.78 -7.69 11.03
N GLY A 96 -9.77 -7.71 11.91
CA GLY A 96 -9.58 -7.57 13.35
C GLY A 96 -8.66 -8.63 13.94
N ILE A 97 -8.87 -9.91 13.60
CA ILE A 97 -8.01 -11.02 14.05
C ILE A 97 -6.61 -10.88 13.43
N SER A 98 -6.52 -10.57 12.13
CA SER A 98 -5.22 -10.40 11.46
C SER A 98 -4.40 -9.28 12.12
N VAL A 99 -5.02 -8.15 12.49
CA VAL A 99 -4.37 -7.03 13.17
C VAL A 99 -4.02 -7.40 14.63
N LEU A 100 -4.91 -8.08 15.33
CA LEU A 100 -4.69 -8.54 16.70
C LEU A 100 -3.47 -9.48 16.81
N VAL A 101 -3.19 -10.25 15.78
CA VAL A 101 -2.03 -11.15 15.73
C VAL A 101 -0.80 -10.43 15.17
N SER A 102 -0.94 -9.71 14.05
CA SER A 102 0.21 -9.13 13.34
C SER A 102 0.87 -7.97 14.09
N ILE A 103 0.11 -7.12 14.80
CA ILE A 103 0.70 -5.99 15.55
C ILE A 103 1.57 -6.47 16.72
N PRO A 104 1.11 -7.33 17.65
CA PRO A 104 1.97 -7.86 18.72
C PRO A 104 3.18 -8.62 18.20
N LEU A 105 3.00 -9.42 17.14
CA LEU A 105 4.10 -10.13 16.47
C LEU A 105 5.14 -9.14 15.97
N SER A 106 4.72 -8.14 15.20
CA SER A 106 5.62 -7.12 14.62
C SER A 106 6.31 -6.25 15.68
N VAL A 107 5.60 -5.88 16.74
CA VAL A 107 6.16 -5.13 17.88
C VAL A 107 7.24 -5.95 18.57
N THR A 108 6.99 -7.23 18.83
CA THR A 108 7.94 -8.14 19.47
C THR A 108 9.20 -8.31 18.60
N VAL A 109 9.02 -8.60 17.32
CA VAL A 109 10.14 -8.77 16.38
C VAL A 109 10.94 -7.47 16.22
N ALA A 110 10.27 -6.34 16.02
CA ALA A 110 10.94 -5.04 15.87
C ALA A 110 11.72 -4.65 17.13
N TRP A 111 11.16 -4.92 18.33
CA TRP A 111 11.87 -4.72 19.60
C TRP A 111 13.10 -5.63 19.71
N LEU A 112 12.96 -6.92 19.38
CA LEU A 112 14.09 -7.87 19.40
C LEU A 112 15.20 -7.43 18.46
N LEU A 113 14.89 -7.00 17.24
CA LEU A 113 15.86 -6.53 16.25
C LEU A 113 16.53 -5.20 16.63
N ALA A 114 15.77 -4.28 17.22
CA ALA A 114 16.25 -2.93 17.50
C ALA A 114 16.90 -2.76 18.87
N ARG A 115 16.42 -3.48 19.89
CA ARG A 115 16.74 -3.23 21.31
C ARG A 115 17.41 -4.41 22.02
N SER A 116 17.61 -5.55 21.36
CA SER A 116 18.29 -6.70 21.98
C SER A 116 19.59 -7.05 21.28
N ARG A 117 20.51 -7.70 22.05
CA ARG A 117 21.76 -8.27 21.51
C ARG A 117 21.47 -9.61 20.85
N LEU A 118 20.71 -9.60 19.75
CA LEU A 118 20.44 -10.81 18.98
C LEU A 118 21.61 -11.16 18.06
N PRO A 119 22.01 -12.44 17.98
CA PRO A 119 23.00 -12.88 16.99
C PRO A 119 22.50 -12.57 15.57
N GLY A 120 23.35 -11.97 14.73
CA GLY A 120 23.01 -11.73 13.33
C GLY A 120 21.84 -10.74 13.07
N SER A 121 21.48 -9.88 14.04
CA SER A 121 20.34 -8.94 13.92
C SER A 121 20.33 -8.14 12.62
N ARG A 122 21.51 -7.70 12.11
CA ARG A 122 21.64 -6.98 10.84
C ARG A 122 21.24 -7.85 9.64
N VAL A 123 21.60 -9.13 9.66
CA VAL A 123 21.24 -10.09 8.59
C VAL A 123 19.76 -10.39 8.64
N LEU A 124 19.21 -10.60 9.83
CA LEU A 124 17.76 -10.82 10.02
C LEU A 124 16.95 -9.60 9.53
N GLU A 125 17.39 -8.38 9.84
CA GLU A 125 16.75 -7.15 9.34
C GLU A 125 16.80 -7.07 7.81
N LEU A 126 17.91 -7.49 7.18
CA LEU A 126 18.02 -7.56 5.72
C LEU A 126 17.01 -8.54 5.12
N PHE A 127 16.74 -9.67 5.77
CA PHE A 127 15.71 -10.61 5.31
C PHE A 127 14.29 -10.02 5.37
N TYR A 128 13.96 -9.19 6.37
CA TYR A 128 12.69 -8.44 6.36
C TYR A 128 12.59 -7.48 5.19
N TRP A 129 13.69 -6.82 4.81
CA TRP A 129 13.75 -6.00 3.60
C TRP A 129 13.49 -6.83 2.34
N ILE A 130 14.11 -8.00 2.22
CA ILE A 130 13.92 -8.90 1.09
C ILE A 130 12.44 -9.35 1.03
N SER A 131 11.88 -9.80 2.14
CA SER A 131 10.48 -10.23 2.22
C SER A 131 9.49 -9.12 1.88
N TYR A 132 9.81 -7.87 2.22
CA TYR A 132 9.00 -6.71 1.86
C TYR A 132 9.03 -6.38 0.36
N VAL A 133 10.20 -6.49 -0.25
CA VAL A 133 10.40 -6.17 -1.67
C VAL A 133 9.97 -7.32 -2.60
N THR A 134 10.10 -8.55 -2.14
CA THR A 134 9.77 -9.76 -2.91
C THR A 134 8.58 -10.46 -2.23
N PRO A 135 7.36 -9.98 -2.42
CA PRO A 135 6.20 -10.71 -1.91
C PRO A 135 6.19 -12.09 -2.55
N GLY A 136 6.25 -13.13 -1.73
CA GLY A 136 6.30 -14.53 -2.17
C GLY A 136 5.04 -15.03 -2.87
N GLY A 137 4.19 -14.13 -3.34
CA GLY A 137 2.95 -14.42 -4.07
C GLY A 137 2.03 -15.41 -3.35
N LEU A 138 0.75 -15.27 -3.56
CA LEU A 138 -0.24 -16.16 -2.97
C LEU A 138 -0.05 -17.62 -3.40
N ILE A 139 0.39 -17.83 -4.62
CA ILE A 139 0.60 -19.17 -5.19
C ILE A 139 1.67 -19.99 -4.46
N ALA A 140 2.68 -19.33 -3.90
CA ALA A 140 3.69 -20.01 -3.09
C ALA A 140 3.11 -20.62 -1.82
N TRP A 141 2.13 -19.93 -1.20
CA TRP A 141 1.39 -20.45 -0.05
C TRP A 141 0.46 -21.61 -0.43
N ILE A 142 -0.14 -21.55 -1.63
CA ILE A 142 -0.93 -22.66 -2.18
C ILE A 142 -0.04 -23.88 -2.36
N TYR A 143 1.13 -23.75 -3.00
CA TYR A 143 2.08 -24.84 -3.18
C TYR A 143 2.54 -25.46 -1.85
N LEU A 144 2.64 -24.64 -0.81
CA LEU A 144 3.08 -25.10 0.50
C LEU A 144 1.97 -25.79 1.30
N LEU A 145 0.76 -25.18 1.36
CA LEU A 145 -0.27 -25.51 2.35
C LEU A 145 -1.59 -26.00 1.74
N ASP A 146 -1.65 -26.29 0.44
CA ASP A 146 -2.83 -26.89 -0.18
C ASP A 146 -3.13 -28.27 0.46
N PRO A 147 -4.38 -28.59 0.81
CA PRO A 147 -4.72 -29.83 1.49
C PRO A 147 -4.48 -31.10 0.66
N GLN A 148 -4.42 -31.00 -0.67
CA GLN A 148 -4.25 -32.15 -1.55
C GLN A 148 -2.83 -32.24 -2.15
N ILE A 149 -2.29 -31.09 -2.57
CA ILE A 149 -1.03 -31.03 -3.31
C ILE A 149 0.08 -30.29 -2.54
N GLY A 150 -0.23 -29.75 -1.35
CA GLY A 150 0.72 -28.94 -0.59
C GLY A 150 1.96 -29.73 -0.17
N ILE A 151 3.13 -29.21 -0.53
CA ILE A 151 4.42 -29.88 -0.30
C ILE A 151 4.64 -30.10 1.20
N ALA A 152 4.22 -29.17 2.08
CA ALA A 152 4.33 -29.36 3.53
C ALA A 152 3.49 -30.55 4.01
N ASN A 153 2.26 -30.70 3.49
CA ASN A 153 1.40 -31.84 3.80
C ASN A 153 2.02 -33.15 3.29
N LYS A 154 2.50 -33.15 2.06
CA LYS A 154 3.14 -34.34 1.46
C LYS A 154 4.41 -34.77 2.19
N LEU A 155 5.20 -33.83 2.69
CA LEU A 155 6.37 -34.13 3.52
C LEU A 155 5.97 -34.72 4.89
N LEU A 156 4.89 -34.24 5.49
CA LEU A 156 4.37 -34.78 6.75
C LEU A 156 3.75 -36.17 6.59
N GLU A 157 3.09 -36.43 5.45
CA GLU A 157 2.54 -37.76 5.10
C GLU A 157 3.64 -38.84 4.93
N LEU A 158 4.92 -38.47 4.83
CA LEU A 158 6.03 -39.44 4.89
C LEU A 158 6.27 -39.99 6.29
N LEU A 159 5.72 -39.34 7.33
CA LEU A 159 5.84 -39.81 8.71
C LEU A 159 4.78 -40.91 8.97
N PRO A 160 5.17 -42.06 9.56
CA PRO A 160 4.31 -43.24 9.66
C PRO A 160 3.07 -43.09 10.56
N PHE A 161 2.92 -41.94 11.24
CA PHE A 161 1.80 -41.64 12.14
C PHE A 161 0.92 -40.49 11.62
N ILE A 162 1.12 -40.01 10.37
CA ILE A 162 0.33 -38.95 9.77
C ILE A 162 -0.25 -39.43 8.43
N ASP A 163 -1.52 -39.82 8.43
CA ASP A 163 -2.23 -40.26 7.22
C ASP A 163 -2.60 -39.13 6.28
N ARG A 164 -2.84 -37.92 6.82
CA ARG A 164 -3.16 -36.71 6.06
C ARG A 164 -2.48 -35.51 6.68
N GLY A 165 -1.88 -34.67 5.85
CA GLY A 165 -1.29 -33.43 6.31
C GLY A 165 -2.34 -32.48 6.92
N PRO A 166 -1.99 -31.78 8.03
CA PRO A 166 -2.95 -30.96 8.79
C PRO A 166 -3.23 -29.60 8.17
N PHE A 167 -2.45 -29.17 7.19
CA PHE A 167 -2.53 -27.81 6.66
C PHE A 167 -3.61 -27.68 5.58
N ASN A 168 -4.38 -26.57 5.67
CA ASN A 168 -5.36 -26.21 4.66
C ASN A 168 -5.36 -24.70 4.46
N VAL A 169 -4.79 -24.25 3.34
CA VAL A 169 -4.75 -22.84 2.97
C VAL A 169 -6.15 -22.29 2.63
N TYR A 170 -7.06 -23.15 2.12
CA TYR A 170 -8.46 -22.81 1.83
C TYR A 170 -9.34 -22.95 3.09
N SER A 171 -8.89 -22.37 4.17
CA SER A 171 -9.61 -22.31 5.42
C SER A 171 -9.47 -20.93 6.03
N ILE A 172 -10.39 -20.57 6.93
CA ILE A 172 -10.33 -19.28 7.62
C ILE A 172 -8.99 -19.10 8.37
N PRO A 173 -8.51 -20.08 9.16
CA PRO A 173 -7.18 -20.01 9.77
C PRO A 173 -6.05 -19.90 8.74
N GLY A 174 -6.16 -20.58 7.59
CA GLY A 174 -5.20 -20.49 6.49
C GLY A 174 -5.14 -19.07 5.90
N ILE A 175 -6.30 -18.46 5.64
CA ILE A 175 -6.38 -17.06 5.15
C ILE A 175 -5.75 -16.10 6.17
N ILE A 176 -6.05 -16.23 7.46
CA ILE A 176 -5.46 -15.39 8.52
C ILE A 176 -3.94 -15.58 8.57
N PHE A 177 -3.47 -16.82 8.52
CA PHE A 177 -2.05 -17.14 8.53
C PHE A 177 -1.31 -16.48 7.35
N VAL A 178 -1.84 -16.63 6.14
CA VAL A 178 -1.26 -15.98 4.94
C VAL A 178 -1.32 -14.45 5.03
N ASN A 179 -2.37 -13.87 5.61
CA ASN A 179 -2.47 -12.43 5.81
C ASN A 179 -1.44 -11.90 6.82
N VAL A 180 -1.20 -12.62 7.90
CA VAL A 180 -0.26 -12.25 8.96
C VAL A 180 1.18 -12.44 8.51
N VAL A 181 1.54 -13.64 8.06
CA VAL A 181 2.92 -14.03 7.72
C VAL A 181 3.30 -13.52 6.32
N GLY A 182 2.37 -13.58 5.36
CA GLY A 182 2.61 -13.27 3.95
C GLY A 182 2.74 -11.77 3.61
N GLY A 183 2.80 -10.85 4.58
CA GLY A 183 3.04 -9.45 4.24
C GLY A 183 2.75 -8.39 5.30
N ALA A 184 1.75 -8.58 6.18
CA ALA A 184 1.38 -7.54 7.17
C ALA A 184 2.47 -7.35 8.23
N SER A 185 3.13 -8.43 8.66
CA SER A 185 4.19 -8.39 9.67
C SER A 185 5.46 -7.71 9.15
N ALA A 186 5.95 -8.03 7.96
CA ALA A 186 7.18 -7.47 7.42
C ALA A 186 7.12 -5.94 7.29
N THR A 187 6.03 -5.39 6.73
CA THR A 187 5.82 -3.94 6.63
C THR A 187 5.85 -3.26 8.00
N SER A 188 5.15 -3.86 8.97
CA SER A 188 5.04 -3.31 10.33
C SER A 188 6.38 -3.36 11.08
N VAL A 189 7.14 -4.45 10.95
CA VAL A 189 8.50 -4.59 11.50
C VAL A 189 9.42 -3.53 10.91
N MET A 190 9.38 -3.31 9.60
CA MET A 190 10.21 -2.31 8.92
C MET A 190 9.92 -0.87 9.40
N ILE A 191 8.66 -0.56 9.71
CA ILE A 191 8.28 0.77 10.24
C ILE A 191 8.71 0.91 11.71
N LEU A 192 8.50 -0.12 12.53
CA LEU A 192 8.75 -0.03 13.98
C LEU A 192 10.22 -0.14 14.35
N THR A 193 11.04 -0.91 13.63
CA THR A 193 12.44 -1.15 13.99
C THR A 193 13.27 0.14 14.11
N PRO A 194 13.23 1.09 13.15
CA PRO A 194 13.91 2.37 13.29
C PRO A 194 13.40 3.20 14.48
N ILE A 195 12.08 3.16 14.74
CA ILE A 195 11.47 3.92 15.82
C ILE A 195 11.94 3.38 17.18
N PHE A 196 11.97 2.06 17.36
CA PHE A 196 12.54 1.45 18.56
C PHE A 196 14.03 1.76 18.71
N ARG A 197 14.79 1.77 17.59
CA ARG A 197 16.23 2.06 17.61
C ARG A 197 16.52 3.49 18.05
N ASN A 198 15.67 4.44 17.66
CA ASN A 198 15.81 5.86 17.98
C ASN A 198 15.21 6.27 19.35
N MET A 199 14.71 5.31 20.13
CA MET A 199 14.18 5.57 21.47
C MET A 199 15.36 5.69 22.47
N ASP A 200 15.30 6.70 23.38
CA ASP A 200 16.28 6.88 24.44
C ASP A 200 16.25 5.71 25.44
N SER A 201 17.44 5.17 25.75
CA SER A 201 17.60 4.06 26.69
C SER A 201 17.52 4.46 28.16
N ALA A 202 17.62 5.75 28.48
CA ALA A 202 17.71 6.22 29.86
C ALA A 202 16.57 5.72 30.76
N LEU A 203 15.35 5.68 30.24
CA LEU A 203 14.19 5.19 31.01
C LEU A 203 14.23 3.68 31.23
N GLU A 204 14.74 2.92 30.26
CA GLU A 204 14.91 1.47 30.39
C GLU A 204 16.06 1.13 31.34
N GLU A 205 17.14 1.91 31.33
CA GLU A 205 18.26 1.80 32.25
C GLU A 205 17.84 2.11 33.69
N ALA A 206 17.08 3.21 33.88
CA ALA A 206 16.52 3.54 35.20
C ALA A 206 15.61 2.43 35.74
N ALA A 207 14.75 1.84 34.90
CA ALA A 207 13.91 0.72 35.30
C ALA A 207 14.74 -0.51 35.72
N ARG A 208 15.84 -0.80 35.00
CA ARG A 208 16.75 -1.90 35.34
C ARG A 208 17.53 -1.62 36.64
N MET A 209 17.97 -0.38 36.85
CA MET A 209 18.61 0.01 38.10
C MET A 209 17.64 -0.13 39.29
N ALA A 210 16.34 0.05 39.07
CA ALA A 210 15.28 -0.22 40.05
C ALA A 210 14.92 -1.73 40.18
N GLY A 211 15.70 -2.64 39.57
CA GLY A 211 15.52 -4.10 39.68
C GLY A 211 14.48 -4.70 38.72
N ALA A 212 14.00 -3.95 37.73
CA ALA A 212 13.05 -4.49 36.76
C ALA A 212 13.76 -5.41 35.73
N GLY A 213 13.28 -6.63 35.59
CA GLY A 213 13.73 -7.54 34.52
C GLY A 213 13.31 -7.06 33.11
N SER A 214 13.97 -7.58 32.08
CA SER A 214 13.80 -7.16 30.68
C SER A 214 12.33 -7.16 30.20
N LEU A 215 11.56 -8.20 30.54
CA LEU A 215 10.14 -8.29 30.15
C LEU A 215 9.28 -7.22 30.88
N ARG A 216 9.55 -6.99 32.18
CA ARG A 216 8.84 -5.96 32.96
C ARG A 216 9.16 -4.57 32.42
N THR A 217 10.42 -4.29 32.08
CA THR A 217 10.84 -3.04 31.43
C THR A 217 10.14 -2.84 30.09
N MET A 218 10.13 -3.88 29.24
CA MET A 218 9.41 -3.85 27.96
C MET A 218 7.92 -3.50 28.15
N MET A 219 7.22 -4.21 29.04
CA MET A 219 5.77 -4.06 29.20
C MET A 219 5.36 -2.77 29.92
N ARG A 220 6.16 -2.29 30.88
CA ARG A 220 5.79 -1.13 31.74
C ARG A 220 6.45 0.18 31.33
N VAL A 221 7.53 0.15 30.56
CA VAL A 221 8.28 1.34 30.12
C VAL A 221 8.27 1.46 28.59
N THR A 222 8.82 0.48 27.88
CA THR A 222 9.01 0.57 26.44
C THR A 222 7.70 0.60 25.67
N LEU A 223 6.77 -0.32 25.93
CA LEU A 223 5.49 -0.37 25.23
C LEU A 223 4.61 0.87 25.47
N PRO A 224 4.47 1.42 26.69
CA PRO A 224 3.72 2.66 26.90
C PRO A 224 4.29 3.85 26.11
N ILE A 225 5.61 3.97 25.99
CA ILE A 225 6.25 5.02 25.18
C ILE A 225 5.96 4.80 23.69
N MET A 226 5.94 3.54 23.26
CA MET A 226 5.67 3.14 21.88
C MET A 226 4.18 3.13 21.49
N VAL A 227 3.27 3.49 22.41
CA VAL A 227 1.82 3.53 22.10
C VAL A 227 1.50 4.44 20.91
N SER A 228 2.19 5.58 20.77
CA SER A 228 1.95 6.50 19.65
C SER A 228 2.34 5.89 18.28
N PRO A 229 3.54 5.34 18.07
CA PRO A 229 3.88 4.61 16.85
C PRO A 229 3.01 3.37 16.60
N ILE A 230 2.65 2.62 17.65
CA ILE A 230 1.75 1.46 17.51
C ILE A 230 0.34 1.90 17.11
N ALA A 231 -0.17 3.00 17.68
CA ALA A 231 -1.44 3.59 17.28
C ALA A 231 -1.43 4.09 15.84
N LEU A 232 -0.29 4.63 15.36
CA LEU A 232 -0.12 4.98 13.96
C LEU A 232 -0.24 3.75 13.06
N LEU A 233 0.44 2.65 13.40
CA LEU A 233 0.32 1.40 12.66
C LEU A 233 -1.10 0.87 12.64
N PHE A 234 -1.77 0.85 13.80
CA PHE A 234 -3.17 0.44 13.90
C PHE A 234 -4.06 1.30 13.00
N ALA A 235 -3.86 2.62 13.01
CA ALA A 235 -4.61 3.54 12.18
C ALA A 235 -4.36 3.33 10.67
N LEU A 236 -3.12 3.00 10.27
CA LEU A 236 -2.80 2.63 8.88
C LEU A 236 -3.45 1.30 8.48
N GLN A 237 -3.45 0.31 9.37
CA GLN A 237 -4.12 -0.97 9.13
C GLN A 237 -5.65 -0.81 9.05
N LEU A 238 -6.24 0.09 9.83
CA LEU A 238 -7.68 0.38 9.79
C LEU A 238 -8.12 0.89 8.42
N LEU A 239 -7.33 1.74 7.77
CA LEU A 239 -7.62 2.18 6.40
C LEU A 239 -7.53 1.05 5.38
N ARG A 240 -6.71 0.02 5.64
CA ARG A 240 -6.54 -1.13 4.76
C ARG A 240 -7.62 -2.20 4.93
N MET A 241 -8.54 -2.06 5.87
CA MET A 241 -9.58 -3.05 6.16
C MET A 241 -10.39 -3.45 4.91
N PHE A 242 -10.79 -2.47 4.11
CA PHE A 242 -11.55 -2.72 2.87
C PHE A 242 -10.67 -2.91 1.61
N GLN A 243 -9.34 -2.90 1.75
CA GLN A 243 -8.40 -3.10 0.62
C GLN A 243 -8.07 -4.57 0.37
N SER A 244 -8.46 -5.46 1.27
CA SER A 244 -8.34 -6.91 1.15
C SER A 244 -9.14 -7.41 -0.05
N PHE A 245 -8.52 -8.12 -1.01
CA PHE A 245 -9.19 -8.56 -2.23
C PHE A 245 -8.63 -9.87 -2.78
N GLU A 246 -7.37 -9.88 -3.23
CA GLU A 246 -6.81 -10.97 -4.04
C GLU A 246 -6.71 -12.30 -3.27
N ARG A 247 -6.25 -12.23 -2.02
CA ARG A 247 -6.10 -13.42 -1.16
C ARG A 247 -7.45 -14.03 -0.83
N GLU A 248 -8.40 -13.20 -0.46
CA GLU A 248 -9.76 -13.59 -0.12
C GLU A 248 -10.54 -14.07 -1.35
N LEU A 249 -10.26 -13.51 -2.52
CA LEU A 249 -10.86 -13.98 -3.76
C LEU A 249 -10.39 -15.40 -4.10
N ILE A 250 -9.08 -15.65 -4.03
CA ILE A 250 -8.50 -16.95 -4.43
C ILE A 250 -8.73 -18.02 -3.36
N LEU A 251 -8.49 -17.69 -2.09
CA LEU A 251 -8.57 -18.67 -1.00
C LEU A 251 -9.98 -18.80 -0.41
N GLY A 252 -10.78 -17.74 -0.44
CA GLY A 252 -12.12 -17.71 0.14
C GLY A 252 -13.19 -18.25 -0.80
N THR A 253 -13.09 -18.00 -2.11
CA THR A 253 -14.09 -18.44 -3.09
C THR A 253 -14.36 -19.97 -3.03
N PRO A 254 -13.34 -20.85 -2.97
CA PRO A 254 -13.57 -22.29 -2.90
C PRO A 254 -14.37 -22.77 -1.68
N ILE A 255 -14.35 -22.00 -0.59
CA ILE A 255 -15.06 -22.33 0.66
C ILE A 255 -16.31 -21.45 0.88
N GLY A 256 -16.71 -20.67 -0.13
CA GLY A 256 -17.86 -19.75 -0.02
C GLY A 256 -17.65 -18.58 0.96
N PHE A 257 -16.41 -18.28 1.32
CA PHE A 257 -16.06 -17.18 2.22
C PHE A 257 -15.80 -15.91 1.42
N PHE A 258 -16.74 -14.97 1.49
CA PHE A 258 -16.63 -13.69 0.81
C PHE A 258 -16.38 -12.56 1.81
N VAL A 259 -15.46 -11.68 1.44
CA VAL A 259 -15.31 -10.35 2.04
C VAL A 259 -15.98 -9.29 1.14
N TYR A 260 -16.12 -8.10 1.65
CA TYR A 260 -16.91 -7.08 0.97
C TYR A 260 -16.39 -6.70 -0.42
N SER A 261 -15.07 -6.57 -0.57
CA SER A 261 -14.43 -6.27 -1.86
C SER A 261 -14.61 -7.39 -2.90
N THR A 262 -14.56 -8.66 -2.47
CA THR A 262 -14.79 -9.80 -3.35
C THR A 262 -16.26 -9.89 -3.77
N LEU A 263 -17.19 -9.51 -2.90
CA LEU A 263 -18.61 -9.48 -3.24
C LEU A 263 -18.91 -8.43 -4.33
N ILE A 264 -18.31 -7.23 -4.24
CA ILE A 264 -18.42 -6.22 -5.31
C ILE A 264 -17.91 -6.76 -6.65
N PHE A 265 -16.78 -7.45 -6.63
CA PHE A 265 -16.22 -8.08 -7.82
C PHE A 265 -17.16 -9.13 -8.42
N HIS A 266 -17.77 -9.97 -7.58
CA HIS A 266 -18.75 -10.97 -8.01
C HIS A 266 -19.93 -10.32 -8.74
N GLN A 267 -20.45 -9.19 -8.23
CA GLN A 267 -21.57 -8.48 -8.86
C GLN A 267 -21.23 -7.97 -10.28
N VAL A 268 -19.98 -7.57 -10.52
CA VAL A 268 -19.57 -6.98 -11.80
C VAL A 268 -19.09 -8.03 -12.80
N ARG A 269 -18.43 -9.10 -12.34
CA ARG A 269 -17.70 -10.03 -13.22
C ARG A 269 -18.25 -11.45 -13.28
N LEU A 270 -18.93 -11.91 -12.25
CA LEU A 270 -19.36 -13.31 -12.15
C LEU A 270 -20.86 -13.51 -12.29
N TYR A 271 -21.66 -12.46 -12.14
CA TYR A 271 -23.08 -12.52 -12.48
C TYR A 271 -23.27 -12.30 -13.98
N ASP A 272 -24.21 -13.02 -14.57
CA ASP A 272 -24.65 -12.85 -15.94
C ASP A 272 -26.19 -12.65 -15.95
N PRO A 273 -26.68 -11.43 -16.30
CA PRO A 273 -25.94 -10.22 -16.65
C PRO A 273 -25.27 -9.54 -15.45
N PRO A 274 -24.17 -8.74 -15.69
CA PRO A 274 -23.47 -7.99 -14.64
C PRO A 274 -24.39 -7.02 -13.91
N GLN A 275 -24.33 -7.00 -12.58
CA GLN A 275 -25.20 -6.22 -11.71
C GLN A 275 -24.52 -4.91 -11.25
N TYR A 276 -24.25 -4.02 -12.21
CA TYR A 276 -23.55 -2.75 -11.94
C TYR A 276 -24.23 -1.87 -10.89
N GLY A 277 -25.57 -1.77 -10.90
CA GLY A 277 -26.32 -0.96 -9.94
C GLY A 277 -26.08 -1.38 -8.50
N GLN A 278 -26.13 -2.69 -8.22
CA GLN A 278 -25.85 -3.24 -6.89
C GLN A 278 -24.38 -3.05 -6.50
N ALA A 279 -23.45 -3.33 -7.43
CA ALA A 279 -22.02 -3.13 -7.18
C ALA A 279 -21.69 -1.69 -6.82
N VAL A 280 -22.32 -0.72 -7.48
CA VAL A 280 -22.13 0.71 -7.22
C VAL A 280 -22.78 1.13 -5.89
N ALA A 281 -23.92 0.58 -5.52
CA ALA A 281 -24.54 0.79 -4.20
C ALA A 281 -23.63 0.27 -3.08
N LEU A 282 -23.07 -0.94 -3.23
CA LEU A 282 -22.10 -1.50 -2.28
C LEU A 282 -20.82 -0.65 -2.21
N ALA A 283 -20.29 -0.23 -3.35
CA ALA A 283 -19.12 0.65 -3.39
C ALA A 283 -19.39 1.98 -2.67
N SER A 284 -20.59 2.55 -2.85
CA SER A 284 -21.03 3.77 -2.16
C SER A 284 -21.11 3.57 -0.64
N LEU A 285 -21.63 2.44 -0.18
CA LEU A 285 -21.64 2.10 1.25
C LEU A 285 -20.22 2.04 1.81
N THR A 286 -19.28 1.43 1.08
CA THR A 286 -17.86 1.43 1.50
C THR A 286 -17.30 2.84 1.63
N LEU A 287 -17.57 3.73 0.67
CA LEU A 287 -17.11 5.12 0.74
C LEU A 287 -17.68 5.86 1.95
N VAL A 288 -18.96 5.63 2.27
CA VAL A 288 -19.60 6.17 3.49
C VAL A 288 -18.91 5.64 4.75
N LEU A 289 -18.66 4.33 4.84
CA LEU A 289 -17.96 3.73 5.99
C LEU A 289 -16.54 4.29 6.13
N ILE A 290 -15.80 4.46 5.05
CA ILE A 290 -14.46 5.07 5.05
C ILE A 290 -14.54 6.53 5.51
N ALA A 291 -15.57 7.27 5.13
CA ALA A 291 -15.77 8.65 5.58
C ALA A 291 -15.92 8.76 7.11
N PHE A 292 -16.43 7.73 7.79
CA PHE A 292 -16.44 7.63 9.26
C PHE A 292 -15.10 7.15 9.84
N ILE A 293 -14.40 6.26 9.14
CA ILE A 293 -13.11 5.72 9.60
C ILE A 293 -12.01 6.78 9.61
N ILE A 294 -11.98 7.69 8.64
CA ILE A 294 -10.96 8.75 8.55
C ILE A 294 -10.96 9.68 9.79
N PRO A 295 -12.08 10.24 10.26
CA PRO A 295 -12.11 11.01 11.50
C PRO A 295 -11.71 10.18 12.72
N LEU A 296 -12.16 8.92 12.81
CA LEU A 296 -11.77 7.99 13.88
C LEU A 296 -10.25 7.78 13.92
N GLN A 297 -9.64 7.54 12.76
CA GLN A 297 -8.18 7.44 12.64
C GLN A 297 -7.48 8.71 13.13
N ARG A 298 -7.94 9.88 12.67
CA ARG A 298 -7.38 11.18 13.10
C ARG A 298 -7.50 11.37 14.60
N TRP A 299 -8.64 11.01 15.18
CA TRP A 299 -8.87 11.08 16.62
C TRP A 299 -7.92 10.16 17.42
N ILE A 300 -7.68 8.91 16.95
CA ILE A 300 -6.71 8.00 17.56
C ILE A 300 -5.31 8.64 17.54
N LEU A 301 -4.89 9.20 16.40
CA LEU A 301 -3.57 9.79 16.22
C LEU A 301 -3.37 11.09 17.03
N THR A 302 -4.42 11.86 17.28
CA THR A 302 -4.30 13.14 18.00
C THR A 302 -4.33 13.02 19.52
N ARG A 303 -4.94 11.96 20.05
CA ARG A 303 -5.13 11.79 21.51
C ARG A 303 -3.86 11.44 22.28
N ARG A 304 -2.85 10.83 21.64
CA ARG A 304 -1.63 10.37 22.34
C ARG A 304 -0.39 10.80 21.56
N ARG A 305 0.06 12.01 21.81
CA ARG A 305 1.35 12.51 21.31
C ARG A 305 2.38 12.35 22.41
N TYR A 306 3.23 11.32 22.30
CA TYR A 306 4.45 11.23 23.10
C TYR A 306 5.62 11.70 22.25
N THR A 307 6.37 12.68 22.70
CA THR A 307 7.66 13.05 22.11
C THR A 307 8.67 11.95 22.45
N THR A 308 9.07 11.18 21.45
CA THR A 308 10.01 10.06 21.63
C THR A 308 11.47 10.44 21.43
N VAL A 309 11.74 11.68 21.03
CA VAL A 309 13.09 12.19 20.75
C VAL A 309 13.47 13.22 21.80
N SER A 310 14.31 12.84 22.74
CA SER A 310 15.07 13.75 23.60
C SER A 310 16.43 14.06 22.94
N GLY A 311 16.97 15.26 23.21
CA GLY A 311 18.21 15.75 22.56
C GLY A 311 19.48 14.98 22.87
N SER A 312 19.46 13.93 23.70
CA SER A 312 20.58 13.01 24.00
C SER A 312 20.18 11.59 23.62
N PHE A 313 20.61 11.17 22.44
CA PHE A 313 20.40 9.79 21.96
C PHE A 313 21.48 8.85 22.54
N ARG A 314 21.07 7.87 23.34
CA ARG A 314 21.93 6.74 23.75
C ARG A 314 21.26 5.43 23.33
N PRO A 315 21.80 4.71 22.34
CA PRO A 315 21.28 3.40 21.97
C PRO A 315 21.62 2.39 23.08
N GLY A 316 20.62 1.94 23.83
CA GLY A 316 20.78 0.87 24.81
C GLY A 316 20.36 -0.47 24.21
N LEU A 317 21.21 -1.50 24.35
CA LEU A 317 20.89 -2.86 23.97
C LEU A 317 20.65 -3.72 25.22
N VAL A 318 19.54 -4.45 25.22
CA VAL A 318 19.17 -5.39 26.28
C VAL A 318 19.90 -6.71 26.05
N ASP A 319 20.61 -7.20 27.04
CA ASP A 319 21.11 -8.56 27.02
C ASP A 319 20.01 -9.53 27.49
N LEU A 320 19.64 -10.45 26.62
CA LEU A 320 18.61 -11.46 26.89
C LEU A 320 19.17 -12.69 27.65
N GLY A 321 20.46 -12.74 27.88
CA GLY A 321 21.11 -13.90 28.51
C GLY A 321 20.78 -15.20 27.77
N ARG A 322 20.29 -16.22 28.50
CA ARG A 322 19.89 -17.51 27.91
C ARG A 322 18.72 -17.44 26.94
N TRP A 323 17.89 -16.42 27.05
CA TRP A 323 16.70 -16.21 26.16
C TRP A 323 17.05 -15.69 24.77
N LYS A 324 18.32 -15.34 24.52
CA LYS A 324 18.78 -14.89 23.19
C LYS A 324 18.57 -15.95 22.10
N TRP A 325 18.74 -17.23 22.43
CA TRP A 325 18.57 -18.32 21.45
C TRP A 325 17.10 -18.62 21.11
N PRO A 326 16.18 -18.76 22.08
CA PRO A 326 14.75 -18.81 21.78
C PRO A 326 14.25 -17.58 21.01
N ALA A 327 14.69 -16.38 21.37
CA ALA A 327 14.34 -15.16 20.65
C ALA A 327 14.88 -15.15 19.20
N PHE A 328 16.12 -15.61 19.01
CA PHE A 328 16.70 -15.80 17.69
C PHE A 328 15.91 -16.82 16.87
N ALA A 329 15.60 -17.99 17.45
CA ALA A 329 14.79 -19.02 16.80
C ALA A 329 13.41 -18.50 16.41
N PHE A 330 12.77 -17.68 17.25
CA PHE A 330 11.49 -17.06 16.97
C PHE A 330 11.58 -16.07 15.79
N VAL A 331 12.56 -15.18 15.76
CA VAL A 331 12.73 -14.22 14.66
C VAL A 331 13.11 -14.92 13.36
N ILE A 332 14.00 -15.93 13.43
CA ILE A 332 14.44 -16.66 12.24
C ILE A 332 13.35 -17.57 11.69
N SER A 333 12.42 -18.07 12.51
CA SER A 333 11.34 -18.94 12.04
C SER A 333 10.44 -18.26 11.00
N ASP A 334 10.16 -16.99 11.17
CA ASP A 334 9.39 -16.19 10.18
C ASP A 334 10.14 -16.11 8.84
N HIS A 335 11.46 -15.95 8.87
CA HIS A 335 12.28 -15.93 7.66
C HIS A 335 12.44 -17.30 7.03
N VAL A 336 12.64 -18.33 7.85
CA VAL A 336 12.71 -19.71 7.36
C VAL A 336 11.41 -20.07 6.62
N ILE A 337 10.26 -19.74 7.19
CA ILE A 337 8.97 -19.96 6.55
C ILE A 337 8.90 -19.20 5.21
N THR A 338 9.28 -17.91 5.18
CA THR A 338 9.24 -17.09 3.95
C THR A 338 10.20 -17.61 2.88
N VAL A 339 11.46 -17.92 3.26
CA VAL A 339 12.46 -18.46 2.32
C VAL A 339 12.05 -19.86 1.85
N PHE A 340 11.54 -20.70 2.74
CA PHE A 340 11.07 -22.03 2.38
C PHE A 340 9.89 -21.96 1.39
N THR A 341 8.96 -21.01 1.59
CA THR A 341 7.85 -20.78 0.68
C THR A 341 8.35 -20.37 -0.73
N LEU A 342 9.40 -19.55 -0.84
CA LEU A 342 10.02 -19.21 -2.11
C LEU A 342 10.72 -20.42 -2.75
N LEU A 343 11.45 -21.22 -1.97
CA LEU A 343 12.07 -22.45 -2.47
C LEU A 343 11.02 -23.44 -2.97
N VAL A 344 9.92 -23.58 -2.25
CA VAL A 344 8.77 -24.41 -2.66
C VAL A 344 8.15 -23.90 -3.96
N LEU A 345 8.02 -22.59 -4.13
CA LEU A 345 7.54 -21.99 -5.37
C LEU A 345 8.48 -22.33 -6.56
N ILE A 346 9.79 -22.18 -6.35
CA ILE A 346 10.78 -22.49 -7.37
C ILE A 346 10.75 -23.99 -7.70
N ALA A 347 10.84 -24.87 -6.71
CA ALA A 347 10.81 -26.32 -6.89
C ALA A 347 9.51 -26.75 -7.57
N GLY A 348 8.35 -26.26 -7.09
CA GLY A 348 7.05 -26.56 -7.64
C GLY A 348 6.87 -26.14 -9.10
N SER A 349 7.54 -25.07 -9.55
CA SER A 349 7.52 -24.63 -10.95
C SER A 349 8.18 -25.63 -11.91
N PHE A 350 9.07 -26.47 -11.41
CA PHE A 350 9.73 -27.54 -12.18
C PHE A 350 9.07 -28.90 -11.97
N MET A 351 8.13 -29.08 -11.04
CA MET A 351 7.47 -30.37 -10.85
C MET A 351 6.48 -30.63 -11.98
N THR A 352 6.43 -31.86 -12.46
CA THR A 352 5.44 -32.30 -13.46
C THR A 352 4.02 -32.15 -12.92
N ARG A 353 3.83 -32.50 -11.66
CA ARG A 353 2.61 -32.23 -10.88
C ARG A 353 3.01 -31.81 -9.48
N ILE A 354 2.54 -30.67 -9.04
CA ILE A 354 2.89 -30.10 -7.73
C ILE A 354 2.49 -31.07 -6.63
N GLY A 355 3.43 -31.37 -5.72
CA GLY A 355 3.21 -32.25 -4.59
C GLY A 355 3.18 -33.76 -4.89
N TYR A 356 3.37 -34.17 -6.14
CA TYR A 356 3.45 -35.57 -6.51
C TYR A 356 4.90 -35.99 -6.79
N PHE A 357 5.49 -36.76 -5.87
CA PHE A 357 6.86 -37.25 -5.99
C PHE A 357 6.98 -38.62 -6.66
N ASN A 358 5.85 -39.29 -6.91
CA ASN A 358 5.79 -40.65 -7.48
C ASN A 358 5.56 -40.68 -8.99
N ILE A 359 5.67 -39.54 -9.67
CA ILE A 359 5.47 -39.41 -11.11
C ILE A 359 6.85 -39.35 -11.78
N ASP A 360 7.05 -40.09 -12.84
CA ASP A 360 8.28 -40.09 -13.63
C ASP A 360 8.06 -39.38 -14.99
N PRO A 361 8.80 -38.31 -15.30
CA PRO A 361 9.77 -37.61 -14.45
C PRO A 361 9.11 -36.71 -13.40
N VAL A 362 9.69 -36.63 -12.20
CA VAL A 362 9.23 -35.73 -11.12
C VAL A 362 9.37 -34.27 -11.53
N PHE A 363 10.49 -33.95 -12.21
CA PHE A 363 10.82 -32.59 -12.63
C PHE A 363 10.78 -32.45 -14.14
N THR A 364 10.24 -31.32 -14.61
CA THR A 364 10.06 -31.01 -16.03
C THR A 364 10.21 -29.51 -16.30
N LEU A 365 10.54 -29.16 -17.52
CA LEU A 365 10.50 -27.77 -18.01
C LEU A 365 9.18 -27.44 -18.74
N LEU A 366 8.17 -28.34 -18.67
CA LEU A 366 6.93 -28.19 -19.43
C LEU A 366 6.21 -26.86 -19.11
N HIS A 367 6.10 -26.52 -17.83
CA HIS A 367 5.44 -25.28 -17.39
C HIS A 367 6.18 -24.04 -17.90
N TRP A 368 7.52 -24.06 -17.86
CA TRP A 368 8.35 -22.97 -18.40
C TRP A 368 8.21 -22.82 -19.91
N LYS A 369 8.27 -23.93 -20.66
CA LYS A 369 8.05 -23.92 -22.12
C LYS A 369 6.66 -23.43 -22.48
N PHE A 370 5.63 -23.89 -21.74
CA PHE A 370 4.26 -23.44 -21.92
C PHE A 370 4.12 -21.93 -21.72
N VAL A 371 4.60 -21.41 -20.58
CA VAL A 371 4.48 -19.99 -20.25
C VAL A 371 5.22 -19.12 -21.25
N LEU A 372 6.45 -19.47 -21.62
CA LEU A 372 7.25 -18.65 -22.54
C LEU A 372 6.70 -18.64 -23.97
N ALA A 373 5.89 -19.64 -24.35
CA ALA A 373 5.21 -19.71 -25.65
C ALA A 373 3.78 -19.13 -25.61
N ASP A 374 3.21 -18.89 -24.44
CA ASP A 374 1.81 -18.45 -24.30
C ASP A 374 1.65 -16.97 -24.69
N PRO A 375 0.78 -16.62 -25.66
CA PRO A 375 0.56 -15.24 -26.09
C PRO A 375 0.03 -14.32 -24.97
N LEU A 376 -0.77 -14.88 -24.04
CA LEU A 376 -1.33 -14.13 -22.92
C LEU A 376 -0.23 -13.70 -21.94
N PHE A 377 0.74 -14.61 -21.69
CA PHE A 377 1.92 -14.28 -20.89
C PHE A 377 2.76 -13.18 -21.54
N LEU A 378 3.04 -13.28 -22.84
CA LEU A 378 3.86 -12.28 -23.56
C LEU A 378 3.18 -10.89 -23.54
N THR A 379 1.87 -10.86 -23.77
CA THR A 379 1.07 -9.64 -23.65
C THR A 379 1.13 -9.09 -22.22
N GLY A 380 0.93 -9.95 -21.22
CA GLY A 380 0.99 -9.60 -19.79
C GLY A 380 2.36 -9.07 -19.38
N LEU A 381 3.44 -9.67 -19.86
CA LEU A 381 4.81 -9.23 -19.59
C LEU A 381 5.05 -7.82 -20.17
N ARG A 382 4.72 -7.62 -21.45
CA ARG A 382 4.84 -6.31 -22.10
C ARG A 382 4.05 -5.24 -21.37
N THR A 383 2.79 -5.50 -21.08
CA THR A 383 1.91 -4.54 -20.39
C THR A 383 2.42 -4.23 -18.98
N THR A 384 2.80 -5.27 -18.21
CA THR A 384 3.35 -5.07 -16.86
C THR A 384 4.59 -4.19 -16.87
N LEU A 385 5.53 -4.43 -17.80
CA LEU A 385 6.74 -3.61 -17.91
C LEU A 385 6.41 -2.16 -18.26
N ILE A 386 5.50 -1.93 -19.22
CA ILE A 386 5.08 -0.57 -19.59
C ILE A 386 4.44 0.15 -18.40
N LEU A 387 3.51 -0.50 -17.70
CA LEU A 387 2.83 0.10 -16.55
C LEU A 387 3.80 0.37 -15.39
N ALA A 388 4.67 -0.58 -15.07
CA ALA A 388 5.64 -0.45 -14.00
C ALA A 388 6.66 0.67 -14.30
N MET A 389 7.17 0.75 -15.53
CA MET A 389 8.07 1.82 -15.94
C MET A 389 7.37 3.19 -15.98
N ALA A 390 6.16 3.26 -16.51
CA ALA A 390 5.37 4.49 -16.52
C ALA A 390 5.11 4.98 -15.09
N SER A 391 4.68 4.10 -14.19
CA SER A 391 4.47 4.43 -12.78
C SER A 391 5.78 4.82 -12.09
N GLY A 392 6.86 4.07 -12.29
CA GLY A 392 8.17 4.33 -11.69
C GLY A 392 8.78 5.68 -12.07
N ILE A 393 8.47 6.18 -13.27
CA ILE A 393 9.01 7.46 -13.78
C ILE A 393 8.04 8.62 -13.54
N LEU A 394 6.76 8.46 -13.90
CA LEU A 394 5.78 9.55 -13.87
C LEU A 394 5.27 9.85 -12.46
N SER A 395 5.07 8.80 -11.62
CA SER A 395 4.53 9.01 -10.27
C SER A 395 5.45 9.87 -9.39
N PRO A 396 6.78 9.64 -9.29
CA PRO A 396 7.64 10.49 -8.47
C PRO A 396 7.64 11.95 -8.92
N LEU A 397 7.61 12.21 -10.23
CA LEU A 397 7.58 13.56 -10.78
C LEU A 397 6.27 14.26 -10.43
N LEU A 398 5.15 13.55 -10.58
CA LEU A 398 3.82 14.05 -10.24
C LEU A 398 3.71 14.32 -8.73
N PHE A 399 4.17 13.40 -7.90
CA PHE A 399 4.13 13.54 -6.44
C PHE A 399 5.06 14.64 -5.94
N ALA A 400 6.23 14.83 -6.58
CA ALA A 400 7.11 15.96 -6.27
C ALA A 400 6.44 17.30 -6.56
N LEU A 401 5.74 17.41 -7.67
CA LEU A 401 5.02 18.61 -8.05
C LEU A 401 3.86 18.91 -7.08
N ILE A 402 3.09 17.89 -6.71
CA ILE A 402 2.02 18.01 -5.70
C ILE A 402 2.61 18.43 -4.36
N ALA A 403 3.65 17.74 -3.87
CA ALA A 403 4.27 18.03 -2.59
C ALA A 403 4.89 19.45 -2.55
N TYR A 404 5.54 19.86 -3.64
CA TYR A 404 6.05 21.23 -3.78
C TYR A 404 4.91 22.25 -3.69
N THR A 405 3.79 22.01 -4.37
CA THR A 405 2.62 22.87 -4.30
C THR A 405 2.05 22.97 -2.89
N LEU A 406 1.97 21.87 -2.17
CA LEU A 406 1.44 21.82 -0.81
C LEU A 406 2.33 22.55 0.22
N VAL A 407 3.67 22.48 0.07
CA VAL A 407 4.62 23.00 1.06
C VAL A 407 5.09 24.42 0.73
N ARG A 408 5.41 24.68 -0.55
CA ARG A 408 6.12 25.90 -0.98
C ARG A 408 5.22 26.99 -1.58
N THR A 409 3.96 26.66 -1.87
CA THR A 409 3.05 27.67 -2.42
C THR A 409 2.09 28.19 -1.36
N ARG A 410 1.62 29.44 -1.52
CA ARG A 410 0.58 30.07 -0.69
C ARG A 410 -0.81 29.92 -1.31
N TRP A 411 -1.03 28.91 -2.13
CA TRP A 411 -2.30 28.68 -2.79
C TRP A 411 -3.40 28.32 -1.77
N ARG A 412 -4.52 29.05 -1.85
CA ARG A 412 -5.61 28.92 -0.84
C ARG A 412 -6.26 27.54 -0.81
N PHE A 413 -6.28 26.82 -1.95
CA PHE A 413 -6.89 25.48 -2.05
C PHE A 413 -5.92 24.34 -1.72
N ARG A 414 -4.70 24.64 -1.27
CA ARG A 414 -3.74 23.59 -0.87
C ARG A 414 -4.26 22.64 0.20
N ILE A 415 -5.11 23.13 1.12
CA ILE A 415 -5.72 22.31 2.19
C ILE A 415 -6.70 21.31 1.59
N VAL A 416 -7.47 21.72 0.58
CA VAL A 416 -8.39 20.85 -0.15
C VAL A 416 -7.61 19.77 -0.90
N LEU A 417 -6.55 20.16 -1.60
CA LEU A 417 -5.67 19.21 -2.30
C LEU A 417 -5.03 18.21 -1.33
N ASP A 418 -4.52 18.65 -0.19
CA ASP A 418 -3.97 17.78 0.86
C ASP A 418 -5.04 16.79 1.37
N GLY A 419 -6.26 17.27 1.58
CA GLY A 419 -7.40 16.43 1.95
C GLY A 419 -7.73 15.37 0.88
N ILE A 420 -7.73 15.73 -0.40
CA ILE A 420 -7.97 14.80 -1.51
C ILE A 420 -6.90 13.71 -1.55
N ILE A 421 -5.62 14.09 -1.42
CA ILE A 421 -4.51 13.14 -1.41
C ILE A 421 -4.60 12.18 -0.22
N TRP A 422 -4.94 12.67 0.96
CA TRP A 422 -5.15 11.80 2.12
C TRP A 422 -6.33 10.84 1.95
N THR A 423 -7.45 11.34 1.43
CA THR A 423 -8.67 10.55 1.22
C THR A 423 -8.47 9.49 0.15
N SER A 424 -7.74 9.81 -0.94
CA SER A 424 -7.49 8.85 -2.03
C SER A 424 -6.74 7.60 -1.57
N GLY A 425 -5.84 7.72 -0.58
CA GLY A 425 -5.14 6.57 0.00
C GLY A 425 -6.01 5.63 0.85
N ALA A 426 -7.19 6.08 1.24
CA ALA A 426 -8.14 5.26 1.98
C ALA A 426 -9.09 4.47 1.05
N ILE A 427 -9.22 4.89 -0.22
CA ILE A 427 -10.13 4.25 -1.17
C ILE A 427 -9.53 2.91 -1.62
N PRO A 428 -10.27 1.79 -1.49
CA PRO A 428 -9.83 0.49 -1.98
C PRO A 428 -9.55 0.48 -3.48
N GLY A 429 -8.53 -0.29 -3.90
CA GLY A 429 -8.18 -0.41 -5.32
C GLY A 429 -9.35 -0.86 -6.19
N MET A 430 -10.17 -1.79 -5.71
CA MET A 430 -11.36 -2.27 -6.41
C MET A 430 -12.37 -1.15 -6.68
N LEU A 431 -12.59 -0.25 -5.71
CA LEU A 431 -13.47 0.90 -5.88
C LEU A 431 -12.86 1.94 -6.82
N THR A 432 -11.54 2.12 -6.78
CA THR A 432 -10.84 2.99 -7.73
C THR A 432 -11.02 2.48 -9.16
N GLY A 433 -10.86 1.16 -9.36
CA GLY A 433 -11.11 0.51 -10.66
C GLY A 433 -12.55 0.67 -11.13
N LEU A 434 -13.52 0.43 -10.25
CA LEU A 434 -14.96 0.60 -10.57
C LEU A 434 -15.29 2.06 -10.90
N GLY A 435 -14.82 3.01 -10.11
CA GLY A 435 -15.08 4.43 -10.34
C GLY A 435 -14.50 4.93 -11.66
N LEU A 436 -13.28 4.47 -12.02
CA LEU A 436 -12.67 4.81 -13.31
C LEU A 436 -13.36 4.10 -14.48
N LEU A 437 -13.83 2.86 -14.30
CA LEU A 437 -14.68 2.18 -15.28
C LEU A 437 -15.92 3.03 -15.56
N LEU A 438 -16.63 3.45 -14.53
CA LEU A 438 -17.81 4.31 -14.66
C LEU A 438 -17.45 5.63 -15.35
N MET A 439 -16.33 6.25 -14.97
CA MET A 439 -15.87 7.51 -15.57
C MET A 439 -15.63 7.35 -17.08
N PHE A 440 -14.95 6.29 -17.50
CA PHE A 440 -14.64 6.07 -18.91
C PHE A 440 -15.88 5.71 -19.74
N LEU A 441 -16.80 4.92 -19.20
CA LEU A 441 -18.00 4.50 -19.94
C LEU A 441 -19.14 5.54 -19.87
N TRP A 442 -19.21 6.31 -18.78
CA TRP A 442 -20.31 7.26 -18.56
C TRP A 442 -20.05 8.67 -19.10
N THR A 443 -18.77 9.07 -19.17
CA THR A 443 -18.43 10.42 -19.59
C THR A 443 -18.23 10.47 -21.12
N PRO A 444 -19.01 11.28 -21.85
CA PRO A 444 -18.82 11.43 -23.29
C PRO A 444 -17.38 11.83 -23.64
N GLY A 445 -16.80 11.16 -24.64
CA GLY A 445 -15.45 11.44 -25.09
C GLY A 445 -14.33 10.74 -24.31
N LEU A 446 -14.62 9.98 -23.24
CA LEU A 446 -13.62 9.20 -22.51
C LEU A 446 -13.71 7.69 -22.78
N SER A 447 -14.72 7.22 -23.50
CA SER A 447 -14.95 5.79 -23.76
C SER A 447 -13.78 5.10 -24.51
N PHE A 448 -13.01 5.83 -25.31
CA PHE A 448 -11.83 5.30 -26.01
C PHE A 448 -10.69 4.87 -25.04
N LEU A 449 -10.71 5.37 -23.80
CA LEU A 449 -9.77 4.95 -22.78
C LEU A 449 -10.09 3.58 -22.19
N PHE A 450 -11.36 3.16 -22.20
CA PHE A 450 -11.75 1.86 -21.65
C PHE A 450 -11.05 0.71 -22.39
N GLY A 451 -10.45 -0.20 -21.64
CA GLY A 451 -9.67 -1.31 -22.17
C GLY A 451 -8.29 -0.94 -22.75
N SER A 452 -7.93 0.36 -22.76
CA SER A 452 -6.65 0.83 -23.29
C SER A 452 -5.53 0.78 -22.23
N ILE A 453 -4.29 0.70 -22.71
CA ILE A 453 -3.11 0.80 -21.83
C ILE A 453 -3.01 2.18 -21.16
N GLY A 454 -3.54 3.23 -21.81
CA GLY A 454 -3.58 4.60 -21.27
C GLY A 454 -4.43 4.69 -20.00
N ALA A 455 -5.59 4.02 -19.98
CA ALA A 455 -6.40 3.93 -18.76
C ALA A 455 -5.65 3.29 -17.60
N LEU A 456 -4.95 2.19 -17.86
CA LEU A 456 -4.17 1.48 -16.85
C LEU A 456 -2.99 2.33 -16.35
N ILE A 457 -2.32 3.08 -17.22
CA ILE A 457 -1.25 4.02 -16.83
C ILE A 457 -1.80 5.08 -15.87
N ILE A 458 -2.96 5.66 -16.14
CA ILE A 458 -3.59 6.65 -15.25
C ILE A 458 -3.80 6.05 -13.86
N VAL A 459 -4.33 4.82 -13.77
CA VAL A 459 -4.53 4.12 -12.49
C VAL A 459 -3.22 3.96 -11.74
N VAL A 460 -2.21 3.36 -12.36
CA VAL A 460 -0.96 3.01 -11.66
C VAL A 460 -0.10 4.23 -11.31
N VAL A 461 -0.16 5.30 -12.12
CA VAL A 461 0.55 6.56 -11.85
C VAL A 461 -0.03 7.27 -10.63
N LEU A 462 -1.36 7.23 -10.47
CA LEU A 462 -2.03 7.83 -9.32
C LEU A 462 -1.98 6.95 -8.06
N GLN A 463 -1.69 5.66 -8.21
CA GLN A 463 -1.59 4.74 -7.10
C GLN A 463 -0.38 5.07 -6.21
N GLY A 464 -0.52 4.95 -4.88
CA GLY A 464 0.57 5.29 -3.95
C GLY A 464 0.78 6.81 -3.72
N ASN A 465 -0.06 7.68 -4.29
CA ASN A 465 0.05 9.14 -4.18
C ASN A 465 0.13 9.63 -2.72
N THR A 466 -0.68 9.09 -1.82
CA THR A 466 -0.70 9.47 -0.40
C THR A 466 0.66 9.22 0.25
N THR A 467 1.23 8.04 0.06
CA THR A 467 2.54 7.68 0.62
C THR A 467 3.66 8.51 -0.02
N GLY A 468 3.70 8.56 -1.36
CA GLY A 468 4.74 9.26 -2.10
C GLY A 468 4.75 10.77 -1.84
N VAL A 469 3.58 11.42 -1.89
CA VAL A 469 3.48 12.87 -1.62
C VAL A 469 3.90 13.19 -0.19
N ASN A 470 3.47 12.40 0.82
CA ASN A 470 3.83 12.68 2.22
C ASN A 470 5.32 12.44 2.51
N LEU A 471 5.95 11.43 1.89
CA LEU A 471 7.39 11.23 1.97
C LEU A 471 8.16 12.44 1.40
N ILE A 472 7.77 12.93 0.24
CA ILE A 472 8.39 14.11 -0.38
C ILE A 472 8.14 15.36 0.46
N LYS A 473 6.90 15.56 0.98
CA LYS A 473 6.59 16.69 1.88
C LYS A 473 7.53 16.73 3.07
N GLY A 474 7.75 15.57 3.73
CA GLY A 474 8.66 15.47 4.87
C GLY A 474 10.09 15.89 4.55
N ASN A 475 10.58 15.56 3.37
CA ASN A 475 11.91 15.96 2.91
C ASN A 475 11.96 17.44 2.50
N ILE A 476 10.93 17.96 1.79
CA ILE A 476 10.87 19.37 1.38
C ILE A 476 10.92 20.32 2.59
N VAL A 477 10.26 19.97 3.70
CA VAL A 477 10.24 20.80 4.91
C VAL A 477 11.65 20.97 5.53
N GLN A 478 12.53 19.99 5.35
CA GLN A 478 13.90 20.01 5.87
C GLN A 478 14.86 20.89 5.06
N ILE A 479 14.50 21.29 3.83
CA ILE A 479 15.34 22.09 2.96
C ILE A 479 15.03 23.59 3.20
N GLY A 480 16.05 24.41 3.46
CA GLY A 480 15.92 25.87 3.62
C GLY A 480 15.37 26.58 2.38
N TYR A 481 14.88 27.79 2.56
CA TYR A 481 14.37 28.65 1.46
C TYR A 481 15.49 29.33 0.67
N ASP A 482 16.71 29.41 1.22
CA ASP A 482 17.83 30.19 0.69
C ASP A 482 18.17 29.86 -0.77
N MET A 483 18.14 28.58 -1.15
CA MET A 483 18.42 28.15 -2.52
C MET A 483 17.33 28.59 -3.51
N GLU A 484 16.09 28.60 -3.06
CA GLU A 484 14.95 29.05 -3.88
C GLU A 484 14.99 30.57 -4.06
N ASP A 485 15.31 31.32 -3.00
CA ASP A 485 15.43 32.75 -3.02
C ASP A 485 16.63 33.19 -3.88
N ALA A 486 17.78 32.54 -3.80
CA ALA A 486 18.91 32.73 -4.67
C ALA A 486 18.56 32.51 -6.16
N SER A 487 17.80 31.46 -6.46
CA SER A 487 17.32 31.20 -7.82
C SER A 487 16.39 32.30 -8.34
N ARG A 488 15.50 32.80 -7.48
CA ARG A 488 14.58 33.90 -7.83
C ARG A 488 15.34 35.23 -8.07
N VAL A 489 16.32 35.51 -7.25
CA VAL A 489 17.19 36.70 -7.42
C VAL A 489 17.97 36.62 -8.74
N SER A 490 18.38 35.41 -9.17
CA SER A 490 19.01 35.16 -10.46
C SER A 490 18.03 35.22 -11.65
N GLY A 491 16.75 35.59 -11.45
CA GLY A 491 15.75 35.72 -12.48
C GLY A 491 15.15 34.37 -12.97
N ALA A 492 15.42 33.26 -12.29
CA ALA A 492 14.84 31.96 -12.69
C ALA A 492 13.36 31.90 -12.37
N GLY A 493 12.57 31.54 -13.36
CA GLY A 493 11.14 31.25 -13.17
C GLY A 493 10.91 29.99 -12.35
N TRP A 494 9.72 29.84 -11.79
CA TRP A 494 9.32 28.72 -10.93
C TRP A 494 9.62 27.34 -11.53
N LEU A 495 9.26 27.09 -12.79
CA LEU A 495 9.55 25.82 -13.47
C LEU A 495 11.05 25.51 -13.53
N ARG A 496 11.87 26.50 -13.87
CA ARG A 496 13.32 26.35 -13.93
C ARG A 496 13.89 26.00 -12.55
N THR A 497 13.45 26.67 -11.49
CA THR A 497 13.83 26.37 -10.11
C THR A 497 13.42 24.94 -9.70
N PHE A 498 12.21 24.53 -10.07
CA PHE A 498 11.72 23.17 -9.78
C PHE A 498 12.58 22.10 -10.45
N PHE A 499 12.82 22.20 -11.76
CA PHE A 499 13.58 21.18 -12.51
C PHE A 499 15.09 21.21 -12.22
N THR A 500 15.68 22.38 -11.99
CA THR A 500 17.14 22.50 -11.84
C THR A 500 17.62 22.34 -10.41
N ILE A 501 16.84 22.74 -9.41
CA ILE A 501 17.21 22.70 -8.00
C ILE A 501 16.46 21.58 -7.28
N TRP A 502 15.14 21.65 -7.27
CA TRP A 502 14.32 20.74 -6.45
C TRP A 502 14.43 19.29 -6.85
N LEU A 503 14.24 18.97 -8.11
CA LEU A 503 14.33 17.58 -8.58
C LEU A 503 15.73 16.98 -8.36
N ARG A 504 16.79 17.80 -8.49
CA ARG A 504 18.16 17.31 -8.24
C ARG A 504 18.42 17.02 -6.77
N LEU A 505 18.00 17.91 -5.87
CA LEU A 505 18.14 17.70 -4.42
C LEU A 505 17.32 16.51 -3.93
N MET A 506 16.15 16.32 -4.52
CA MET A 506 15.24 15.23 -4.14
C MET A 506 15.50 13.93 -4.91
N ALA A 507 16.45 13.92 -5.86
CA ALA A 507 16.68 12.76 -6.73
C ALA A 507 16.79 11.42 -5.99
N PRO A 508 17.52 11.30 -4.86
CA PRO A 508 17.58 10.03 -4.14
C PRO A 508 16.22 9.55 -3.63
N VAL A 509 15.41 10.46 -3.08
CA VAL A 509 14.06 10.15 -2.58
C VAL A 509 13.12 9.84 -3.74
N LEU A 510 13.24 10.55 -4.86
CA LEU A 510 12.43 10.30 -6.05
C LEU A 510 12.72 8.93 -6.66
N VAL A 511 13.99 8.49 -6.67
CA VAL A 511 14.37 7.13 -7.10
C VAL A 511 13.72 6.07 -6.22
N LEU A 512 13.74 6.26 -4.89
CA LEU A 512 13.09 5.33 -3.96
C LEU A 512 11.58 5.27 -4.17
N ILE A 513 10.93 6.42 -4.37
CA ILE A 513 9.49 6.49 -4.65
C ILE A 513 9.17 5.87 -6.01
N GLY A 514 10.01 6.10 -7.01
CA GLY A 514 9.88 5.48 -8.33
C GLY A 514 9.94 3.97 -8.25
N LEU A 515 10.90 3.43 -7.51
CA LEU A 515 11.00 2.01 -7.24
C LEU A 515 9.76 1.45 -6.54
N PHE A 516 9.30 2.15 -5.49
CA PHE A 516 8.11 1.74 -4.74
C PHE A 516 6.87 1.68 -5.64
N ASN A 517 6.67 2.70 -6.47
CA ASN A 517 5.55 2.73 -7.41
C ASN A 517 5.71 1.75 -8.58
N PHE A 518 6.93 1.49 -9.05
CA PHE A 518 7.21 0.41 -10.01
C PHE A 518 6.72 -0.94 -9.47
N ASN A 519 7.09 -1.25 -8.21
CA ASN A 519 6.69 -2.50 -7.56
C ASN A 519 5.16 -2.58 -7.37
N ILE A 520 4.53 -1.49 -6.90
CA ILE A 520 3.07 -1.42 -6.77
C ILE A 520 2.39 -1.68 -8.12
N ALA A 521 2.83 -1.01 -9.19
CA ALA A 521 2.23 -1.14 -10.52
C ALA A 521 2.41 -2.55 -11.09
N ALA A 522 3.58 -3.17 -10.91
CA ALA A 522 3.87 -4.52 -11.39
C ALA A 522 2.98 -5.59 -10.71
N ASN A 523 2.64 -5.39 -9.43
CA ASN A 523 1.86 -6.35 -8.64
C ASN A 523 0.39 -5.95 -8.46
N THR A 524 -0.07 -4.85 -9.08
CA THR A 524 -1.45 -4.40 -8.89
C THR A 524 -2.43 -5.31 -9.62
N THR A 525 -3.53 -5.66 -8.96
CA THR A 525 -4.61 -6.50 -9.50
C THR A 525 -5.96 -5.81 -9.30
N ALA A 526 -6.32 -5.50 -8.08
CA ALA A 526 -7.65 -5.02 -7.70
C ALA A 526 -8.09 -3.74 -8.43
N SER A 527 -7.16 -2.79 -8.65
CA SER A 527 -7.48 -1.50 -9.27
C SER A 527 -7.58 -1.54 -10.79
N ILE A 528 -7.03 -2.58 -11.44
CA ILE A 528 -7.01 -2.69 -12.91
C ILE A 528 -7.92 -3.79 -13.46
N ILE A 529 -8.36 -4.74 -12.62
CA ILE A 529 -9.10 -5.94 -13.07
C ILE A 529 -10.40 -5.63 -13.80
N LEU A 530 -11.04 -4.51 -13.48
CA LEU A 530 -12.27 -4.06 -14.14
C LEU A 530 -12.01 -3.26 -15.42
N LEU A 531 -10.79 -2.75 -15.60
CA LEU A 531 -10.40 -1.86 -16.70
C LEU A 531 -9.60 -2.58 -17.78
N ALA A 532 -8.88 -3.63 -17.41
CA ALA A 532 -8.04 -4.38 -18.33
C ALA A 532 -8.88 -5.18 -19.32
N SER A 533 -8.44 -5.18 -20.57
CA SER A 533 -8.90 -6.05 -21.65
C SER A 533 -7.93 -7.21 -21.85
N ARG A 534 -8.26 -8.13 -22.76
CA ARG A 534 -7.36 -9.25 -23.11
C ARG A 534 -6.04 -8.76 -23.71
N GLU A 535 -6.07 -7.63 -24.42
CA GLU A 535 -4.89 -7.01 -25.04
C GLU A 535 -4.04 -6.18 -24.07
N THR A 536 -4.60 -5.80 -22.94
CA THR A 536 -3.95 -4.99 -21.90
C THR A 536 -3.83 -5.71 -20.55
N THR A 537 -3.91 -7.05 -20.58
CA THR A 537 -3.70 -7.87 -19.38
C THR A 537 -2.30 -7.67 -18.81
N THR A 538 -2.13 -7.94 -17.51
CA THR A 538 -0.84 -7.88 -16.80
C THR A 538 -0.46 -9.24 -16.24
N LEU A 539 0.81 -9.44 -15.87
CA LEU A 539 1.24 -10.72 -15.28
C LEU A 539 0.45 -11.07 -14.01
N SER A 540 0.12 -10.08 -13.19
CA SER A 540 -0.71 -10.30 -11.99
C SER A 540 -2.14 -10.76 -12.33
N LEU A 541 -2.72 -10.24 -13.41
CA LEU A 541 -4.04 -10.67 -13.89
C LEU A 541 -3.96 -12.05 -14.57
N VAL A 542 -2.89 -12.37 -15.27
CA VAL A 542 -2.65 -13.71 -15.84
C VAL A 542 -2.59 -14.76 -14.73
N ILE A 543 -1.84 -14.48 -13.65
CA ILE A 543 -1.80 -15.37 -12.47
C ILE A 543 -3.20 -15.58 -11.91
N LEU A 544 -3.97 -14.50 -11.72
CA LEU A 544 -5.32 -14.56 -11.18
C LEU A 544 -6.26 -15.37 -12.10
N GLU A 545 -6.23 -15.11 -13.41
CA GLU A 545 -7.04 -15.84 -14.40
C GLU A 545 -6.72 -17.34 -14.38
N TRP A 546 -5.45 -17.70 -14.31
CA TRP A 546 -5.04 -19.10 -14.28
C TRP A 546 -5.34 -19.81 -12.96
N LEU A 547 -5.43 -19.07 -11.85
CA LEU A 547 -5.81 -19.62 -10.54
C LEU A 547 -7.33 -19.77 -10.37
N LEU A 548 -8.12 -18.88 -10.96
CA LEU A 548 -9.58 -18.91 -10.91
C LEU A 548 -10.22 -19.73 -12.04
N GLY A 549 -9.42 -20.07 -13.07
CA GLY A 549 -9.89 -20.82 -14.24
C GLY A 549 -10.28 -22.26 -13.93
N ILE A 550 -11.13 -22.84 -14.79
CA ILE A 550 -11.61 -24.23 -14.67
C ILE A 550 -10.47 -25.24 -14.87
N VAL A 551 -9.50 -24.89 -15.73
CA VAL A 551 -8.34 -25.74 -16.02
C VAL A 551 -7.26 -25.47 -14.98
N ASP A 552 -6.73 -26.51 -14.36
CA ASP A 552 -5.63 -26.40 -13.39
C ASP A 552 -4.35 -25.90 -14.08
N ARG A 553 -4.07 -24.62 -13.93
CA ARG A 553 -2.85 -23.96 -14.44
C ARG A 553 -1.96 -23.44 -13.30
N ARG A 554 -2.02 -24.06 -12.12
CA ARG A 554 -1.21 -23.65 -10.97
C ARG A 554 0.29 -23.71 -11.28
N GLY A 555 0.78 -24.77 -11.98
CA GLY A 555 2.17 -24.88 -12.40
C GLY A 555 2.64 -23.70 -13.26
N PRO A 556 1.99 -23.40 -14.39
CA PRO A 556 2.26 -22.21 -15.18
C PRO A 556 2.14 -20.89 -14.40
N ALA A 557 1.12 -20.73 -13.54
CA ALA A 557 0.95 -19.52 -12.72
C ALA A 557 2.13 -19.31 -11.75
N GLY A 558 2.70 -20.40 -11.22
CA GLY A 558 3.93 -20.34 -10.38
C GLY A 558 5.14 -19.83 -11.16
N VAL A 559 5.31 -20.24 -12.42
CA VAL A 559 6.37 -19.72 -13.30
C VAL A 559 6.21 -18.20 -13.51
N VAL A 560 4.98 -17.75 -13.82
CA VAL A 560 4.70 -16.30 -13.99
C VAL A 560 5.01 -15.54 -12.71
N GLN A 561 4.67 -16.08 -11.54
CA GLN A 561 4.98 -15.47 -10.24
C GLN A 561 6.48 -15.34 -10.00
N ILE A 562 7.27 -16.35 -10.39
CA ILE A 562 8.75 -16.30 -10.27
C ILE A 562 9.31 -15.21 -11.19
N ILE A 563 8.84 -15.13 -12.43
CA ILE A 563 9.28 -14.09 -13.38
C ILE A 563 8.93 -12.70 -12.83
N LEU A 564 7.69 -12.49 -12.39
CA LEU A 564 7.24 -11.23 -11.82
C LEU A 564 8.04 -10.84 -10.57
N GLY A 565 8.24 -11.80 -9.65
CA GLY A 565 9.06 -11.62 -8.46
C GLY A 565 10.52 -11.28 -8.77
N SER A 566 11.09 -11.92 -9.80
CA SER A 566 12.45 -11.63 -10.26
C SER A 566 12.57 -10.22 -10.83
N ILE A 567 11.63 -9.78 -11.67
CA ILE A 567 11.60 -8.41 -12.21
C ILE A 567 11.57 -7.38 -11.07
N THR A 568 10.68 -7.55 -10.11
CA THR A 568 10.54 -6.60 -8.99
C THR A 568 11.78 -6.61 -8.08
N PHE A 569 12.36 -7.78 -7.81
CA PHE A 569 13.55 -7.93 -6.98
C PHE A 569 14.78 -7.28 -7.62
N PHE A 570 15.07 -7.58 -8.89
CA PHE A 570 16.25 -7.01 -9.56
C PHE A 570 16.10 -5.49 -9.78
N THR A 571 14.89 -5.01 -10.06
CA THR A 571 14.61 -3.57 -10.12
C THR A 571 14.85 -2.90 -8.77
N ALA A 572 14.45 -3.54 -7.67
CA ALA A 572 14.69 -3.04 -6.32
C ALA A 572 16.19 -2.95 -5.98
N LEU A 573 16.95 -3.98 -6.33
CA LEU A 573 18.41 -3.98 -6.14
C LEU A 573 19.09 -2.89 -6.97
N GLY A 574 18.71 -2.75 -8.23
CA GLY A 574 19.26 -1.74 -9.14
C GLY A 574 18.98 -0.31 -8.66
N ALA A 575 17.75 -0.04 -8.26
CA ALA A 575 17.37 1.27 -7.75
C ALA A 575 18.01 1.59 -6.39
N ARG A 576 18.19 0.59 -5.51
CA ARG A 576 18.95 0.76 -4.26
C ARG A 576 20.40 1.17 -4.55
N GLN A 577 21.06 0.48 -5.48
CA GLN A 577 22.42 0.84 -5.88
C GLN A 577 22.51 2.25 -6.47
N LEU A 578 21.54 2.61 -7.32
CA LEU A 578 21.46 3.96 -7.89
C LEU A 578 21.25 5.00 -6.80
N ALA A 579 20.35 4.79 -5.86
CA ALA A 579 20.09 5.67 -4.74
C ALA A 579 21.35 5.88 -3.86
N LEU A 580 22.10 4.80 -3.58
CA LEU A 580 23.37 4.88 -2.86
C LEU A 580 24.43 5.70 -3.62
N ARG A 581 24.53 5.55 -4.95
CA ARG A 581 25.44 6.34 -5.79
C ARG A 581 25.05 7.83 -5.83
N LEU A 582 23.75 8.15 -5.72
CA LEU A 582 23.23 9.52 -5.69
C LEU A 582 23.36 10.19 -4.32
N GLY A 583 23.91 9.53 -3.31
CA GLY A 583 24.26 10.15 -2.02
C GLY A 583 23.35 9.78 -0.85
N LEU A 584 22.46 8.80 -0.99
CA LEU A 584 21.82 8.18 0.17
C LEU A 584 22.86 7.33 0.91
N ARG A 585 23.67 7.97 1.76
CA ARG A 585 24.47 7.25 2.75
C ARG A 585 23.53 6.67 3.80
N HIS A 586 23.81 5.45 4.26
CA HIS A 586 23.09 4.81 5.34
C HIS A 586 22.98 5.75 6.55
N GLN A 587 21.78 6.27 6.84
CA GLN A 587 21.41 6.73 8.16
C GLN A 587 20.93 5.57 9.00
#